data_65bbb2e469087c25202fec15b5824e7b
#
_entry.id   65bbb2e469087c25202fec15b5824e7b
#
_cell.length_a   1.000
_cell.length_b   1.000
_cell.length_c   1.000
_cell.angle_alpha   90.00
_cell.angle_beta   90.00
_cell.angle_gamma   90.00
#
_symmetry.space_group_name_H-M   'P 1'
#
loop_
_entity.id
_entity.type
_entity.pdbx_description
1 polymer ?
#
loop_
_entity_poly.entity_id
_entity_poly.type
_entity_poly.pdbx_seq_one_letter_code
_entity_poly.pdbx_strand_id
1 'polypeptide(L)'
;MNKQDFTTSFLVDQTPKEAFEAITNVRAWWTEGVEGDTEKLGDEFSVQFWDVHYSKQRLIEVVPYSKIVWLITESKLTFIDDESEWTGQQIVFDITEKGGQTEVRFTQLGLVPQVECFKDCSNAWSGYINNSLKNLIATGKGNPTTVAELTK
;
A
#
# COMPACT_ATOMS: atom_id res chain seq x y z
N MET A 1 -8.71 23.71 -4.31
CA MET A 1 -7.91 22.88 -5.18
C MET A 1 -8.35 21.45 -5.13
N ASN A 2 -8.79 20.96 -6.23
CA ASN A 2 -9.36 19.62 -6.27
C ASN A 2 -8.30 18.61 -6.61
N LYS A 3 -7.66 18.09 -5.59
CA LYS A 3 -6.80 16.95 -5.79
C LYS A 3 -7.65 15.71 -5.82
N GLN A 4 -7.50 14.96 -6.87
CA GLN A 4 -8.25 13.73 -7.05
C GLN A 4 -7.33 12.53 -6.81
N ASP A 5 -6.51 12.61 -5.75
CA ASP A 5 -5.64 11.50 -5.39
C ASP A 5 -6.48 10.26 -5.15
N PHE A 6 -5.99 9.12 -5.62
CA PHE A 6 -6.70 7.88 -5.39
C PHE A 6 -6.78 7.60 -3.89
N THR A 7 -7.98 7.31 -3.41
CA THR A 7 -8.21 6.97 -2.01
C THR A 7 -9.29 5.90 -1.93
N THR A 8 -9.16 5.02 -0.95
CA THR A 8 -10.18 4.02 -0.66
C THR A 8 -10.13 3.71 0.82
N SER A 9 -11.24 3.24 1.39
CA SER A 9 -11.30 2.93 2.81
C SER A 9 -12.22 1.76 3.06
N PHE A 10 -12.03 1.12 4.23
CA PHE A 10 -12.91 0.04 4.67
C PHE A 10 -13.02 0.07 6.19
N LEU A 11 -14.03 -0.63 6.71
CA LEU A 11 -14.26 -0.76 8.15
C LEU A 11 -14.04 -2.22 8.54
N VAL A 12 -13.43 -2.43 9.70
CA VAL A 12 -13.26 -3.77 10.29
C VAL A 12 -13.63 -3.71 11.77
N ASP A 13 -13.94 -4.87 12.36
CA ASP A 13 -14.27 -4.96 13.77
C ASP A 13 -13.04 -5.02 14.67
N GLN A 14 -11.88 -5.27 14.10
CA GLN A 14 -10.63 -5.38 14.83
C GLN A 14 -10.15 -4.00 15.31
N THR A 15 -9.18 -4.00 16.24
CA THR A 15 -8.70 -2.76 16.86
C THR A 15 -7.74 -2.00 15.94
N PRO A 16 -7.54 -0.68 16.20
CA PRO A 16 -6.51 0.08 15.48
C PRO A 16 -5.12 -0.56 15.56
N LYS A 17 -4.78 -1.18 16.69
CA LYS A 17 -3.50 -1.87 16.84
C LYS A 17 -3.39 -3.04 15.87
N GLU A 18 -4.46 -3.84 15.77
CA GLU A 18 -4.46 -4.98 14.86
C GLU A 18 -4.37 -4.53 13.41
N ALA A 19 -5.07 -3.44 13.06
CA ALA A 19 -4.99 -2.88 11.72
C ALA A 19 -3.58 -2.36 11.41
N PHE A 20 -2.97 -1.66 12.36
CA PHE A 20 -1.62 -1.13 12.21
C PHE A 20 -0.61 -2.27 11.97
N GLU A 21 -0.71 -3.33 12.79
CA GLU A 21 0.21 -4.46 12.67
C GLU A 21 0.07 -5.18 11.32
N ALA A 22 -1.15 -5.27 10.81
CA ALA A 22 -1.38 -5.89 9.51
C ALA A 22 -0.80 -5.02 8.37
N ILE A 23 -0.99 -3.71 8.43
CA ILE A 23 -0.47 -2.80 7.41
C ILE A 23 1.04 -2.91 7.31
N THR A 24 1.74 -2.96 8.44
CA THR A 24 3.20 -3.05 8.46
C THR A 24 3.72 -4.41 8.01
N ASN A 25 2.85 -5.42 7.97
CA ASN A 25 3.21 -6.74 7.48
C ASN A 25 2.94 -6.84 5.98
N VAL A 26 3.72 -6.08 5.20
CA VAL A 26 3.49 -5.89 3.77
C VAL A 26 3.51 -7.20 2.99
N ARG A 27 4.35 -8.15 3.39
CA ARG A 27 4.46 -9.45 2.72
C ARG A 27 3.18 -10.27 2.81
N ALA A 28 2.35 -9.98 3.80
CA ALA A 28 1.14 -10.76 4.03
C ALA A 28 -0.06 -10.26 3.24
N TRP A 29 0.02 -9.05 2.67
CA TRP A 29 -1.13 -8.54 1.91
C TRP A 29 -0.78 -7.95 0.55
N TRP A 30 0.42 -7.40 0.35
CA TRP A 30 0.76 -6.80 -0.94
C TRP A 30 1.50 -7.80 -1.82
N THR A 31 2.73 -8.13 -1.46
CA THR A 31 3.50 -9.10 -2.24
C THR A 31 4.54 -9.76 -1.35
N GLU A 32 4.80 -11.04 -1.61
CA GLU A 32 5.90 -11.74 -0.96
C GLU A 32 7.25 -11.33 -1.54
N GLY A 33 7.26 -10.64 -2.69
CA GLY A 33 8.47 -10.15 -3.31
C GLY A 33 8.98 -8.85 -2.72
N VAL A 34 8.99 -8.74 -1.40
CA VAL A 34 9.47 -7.58 -0.66
C VAL A 34 10.86 -7.85 -0.14
N GLU A 35 11.76 -6.87 -0.31
CA GLU A 35 13.08 -6.89 0.30
C GLU A 35 13.25 -5.67 1.19
N GLY A 36 13.80 -5.88 2.38
CA GLY A 36 14.02 -4.80 3.34
C GLY A 36 13.06 -4.86 4.52
N ASP A 37 13.01 -3.78 5.28
CA ASP A 37 12.20 -3.69 6.49
C ASP A 37 11.01 -2.77 6.28
N THR A 38 9.86 -3.11 6.89
CA THR A 38 8.58 -2.48 6.57
C THR A 38 7.85 -1.92 7.81
N GLU A 39 8.51 -1.83 8.97
CA GLU A 39 7.79 -1.61 10.23
C GLU A 39 8.08 -0.32 10.97
N LYS A 40 9.30 0.20 10.86
CA LYS A 40 9.76 1.31 11.71
C LYS A 40 10.05 2.55 10.90
N LEU A 41 9.97 3.70 11.56
CA LEU A 41 10.35 4.97 10.93
C LEU A 41 11.78 4.86 10.38
N GLY A 42 11.93 5.25 9.11
CA GLY A 42 13.21 5.18 8.44
C GLY A 42 13.47 3.87 7.71
N ASP A 43 12.66 2.85 7.95
CA ASP A 43 12.81 1.58 7.23
C ASP A 43 12.57 1.77 5.75
N GLU A 44 13.34 1.05 4.95
CA GLU A 44 13.18 1.05 3.49
C GLU A 44 12.94 -0.36 3.01
N PHE A 45 12.05 -0.47 2.03
CA PHE A 45 11.79 -1.77 1.40
C PHE A 45 11.48 -1.56 -0.07
N SER A 46 11.76 -2.59 -0.86
CA SER A 46 11.42 -2.58 -2.27
C SER A 46 10.49 -3.74 -2.59
N VAL A 47 9.67 -3.54 -3.62
CA VAL A 47 8.78 -4.58 -4.14
C VAL A 47 9.06 -4.76 -5.62
N GLN A 48 8.87 -6.00 -6.08
CA GLN A 48 9.06 -6.36 -7.47
C GLN A 48 7.91 -7.24 -7.89
N PHE A 49 7.23 -6.87 -8.99
CA PHE A 49 6.16 -7.67 -9.59
C PHE A 49 6.62 -8.02 -11.00
N TRP A 50 7.13 -9.23 -11.19
CA TRP A 50 7.71 -9.67 -12.47
C TRP A 50 8.75 -8.62 -12.94
N ASP A 51 8.76 -8.26 -14.23
CA ASP A 51 9.57 -7.14 -14.73
C ASP A 51 8.73 -5.93 -15.11
N VAL A 52 7.50 -5.84 -14.61
CA VAL A 52 6.62 -4.72 -14.95
C VAL A 52 6.54 -3.67 -13.87
N HIS A 53 6.85 -4.02 -12.61
CA HIS A 53 6.76 -3.06 -11.51
C HIS A 53 7.90 -3.28 -10.52
N TYR A 54 8.70 -2.24 -10.32
CA TYR A 54 9.65 -2.15 -9.22
C TYR A 54 9.41 -0.82 -8.52
N SER A 55 9.34 -0.82 -7.20
CA SER A 55 9.33 0.44 -6.45
C SER A 55 9.99 0.24 -5.09
N LYS A 56 10.56 1.34 -4.58
CA LYS A 56 11.21 1.37 -3.27
C LYS A 56 10.52 2.44 -2.43
N GLN A 57 10.19 2.08 -1.21
CA GLN A 57 9.47 2.95 -0.29
C GLN A 57 10.27 3.12 1.00
N ARG A 58 10.16 4.32 1.59
CA ARG A 58 10.72 4.61 2.90
C ARG A 58 9.61 5.06 3.83
N LEU A 59 9.59 4.54 5.05
CA LEU A 59 8.64 4.98 6.07
C LEU A 59 9.10 6.33 6.60
N ILE A 60 8.38 7.39 6.26
CA ILE A 60 8.74 8.75 6.65
C ILE A 60 7.88 9.28 7.80
N GLU A 61 6.79 8.61 8.12
CA GLU A 61 5.97 8.97 9.27
C GLU A 61 5.33 7.70 9.81
N VAL A 62 5.47 7.47 11.11
CA VAL A 62 4.85 6.32 11.78
C VAL A 62 4.30 6.80 13.11
N VAL A 63 2.98 6.87 13.22
CA VAL A 63 2.29 7.19 14.46
C VAL A 63 1.57 5.91 14.88
N PRO A 64 2.01 5.24 15.94
CA PRO A 64 1.47 3.93 16.31
C PRO A 64 -0.04 3.91 16.35
N TYR A 65 -0.62 2.94 15.67
CA TYR A 65 -2.06 2.66 15.62
C TYR A 65 -2.89 3.76 14.97
N SER A 66 -2.27 4.76 14.34
CA SER A 66 -2.98 5.92 13.80
C SER A 66 -2.58 6.27 12.36
N LYS A 67 -1.28 6.20 12.03
CA LYS A 67 -0.87 6.67 10.70
C LYS A 67 0.47 6.08 10.27
N ILE A 68 0.57 5.75 8.98
CA ILE A 68 1.81 5.32 8.34
C ILE A 68 1.91 6.05 7.01
N VAL A 69 3.07 6.64 6.73
CA VAL A 69 3.32 7.28 5.43
C VAL A 69 4.58 6.68 4.82
N TRP A 70 4.47 6.25 3.56
CA TRP A 70 5.60 5.80 2.76
C TRP A 70 5.93 6.87 1.72
N LEU A 71 7.21 7.22 1.58
CA LEU A 71 7.68 8.01 0.44
C LEU A 71 8.22 7.03 -0.60
N ILE A 72 7.75 7.11 -1.83
CA ILE A 72 8.26 6.28 -2.92
C ILE A 72 9.52 6.96 -3.43
N THR A 73 10.68 6.36 -3.14
CA THR A 73 11.97 6.95 -3.48
C THR A 73 12.47 6.55 -4.86
N GLU A 74 12.04 5.40 -5.36
CA GLU A 74 12.38 4.91 -6.69
C GLU A 74 11.21 4.14 -7.27
N SER A 75 11.05 4.19 -8.58
CA SER A 75 10.05 3.37 -9.24
C SER A 75 10.47 3.07 -10.68
N LYS A 76 10.06 1.90 -11.16
CA LYS A 76 10.23 1.52 -12.55
C LYS A 76 9.01 0.71 -12.97
N LEU A 77 8.12 1.35 -13.73
CA LEU A 77 6.86 0.77 -14.18
C LEU A 77 6.97 0.60 -15.70
N THR A 78 7.31 -0.60 -16.16
CA THR A 78 7.62 -0.82 -17.56
C THR A 78 6.40 -0.89 -18.48
N PHE A 79 5.20 -0.91 -17.90
CA PHE A 79 3.97 -0.99 -18.67
C PHE A 79 3.41 0.40 -19.05
N ILE A 80 4.11 1.49 -18.68
CA ILE A 80 3.74 2.85 -19.06
C ILE A 80 4.96 3.57 -19.58
N ASP A 81 4.73 4.71 -20.28
CA ASP A 81 5.83 5.46 -20.88
C ASP A 81 6.73 6.13 -19.85
N ASP A 82 6.12 6.75 -18.83
CA ASP A 82 6.90 7.36 -17.75
C ASP A 82 7.14 6.33 -16.65
N GLU A 83 8.20 5.54 -16.81
CA GLU A 83 8.49 4.43 -15.89
C GLU A 83 8.74 4.89 -14.46
N SER A 84 9.17 6.13 -14.25
CA SER A 84 9.43 6.66 -12.91
C SER A 84 8.25 7.46 -12.35
N GLU A 85 7.07 7.28 -12.88
CA GLU A 85 5.89 8.09 -12.52
C GLU A 85 5.57 8.10 -11.03
N TRP A 86 5.80 6.99 -10.33
CA TRP A 86 5.53 6.91 -8.90
C TRP A 86 6.59 7.61 -8.04
N THR A 87 7.78 7.84 -8.57
CA THR A 87 8.89 8.39 -7.78
C THR A 87 8.51 9.78 -7.23
N GLY A 88 8.66 9.94 -5.91
CA GLY A 88 8.29 11.18 -5.24
C GLY A 88 6.88 11.20 -4.70
N GLN A 89 6.04 10.24 -5.06
CA GLN A 89 4.69 10.15 -4.52
C GLN A 89 4.70 9.58 -3.11
N GLN A 90 3.61 9.78 -2.38
CA GLN A 90 3.50 9.26 -1.02
C GLN A 90 2.27 8.37 -0.90
N ILE A 91 2.40 7.33 -0.10
CA ILE A 91 1.29 6.45 0.24
C ILE A 91 0.99 6.66 1.71
N VAL A 92 -0.29 6.96 2.01
CA VAL A 92 -0.74 7.31 3.36
C VAL A 92 -1.78 6.31 3.82
N PHE A 93 -1.55 5.72 4.99
CA PHE A 93 -2.55 4.91 5.68
C PHE A 93 -3.01 5.67 6.91
N ASP A 94 -4.31 5.98 6.98
CA ASP A 94 -4.92 6.60 8.16
C ASP A 94 -5.80 5.57 8.84
N ILE A 95 -5.64 5.44 10.16
CA ILE A 95 -6.40 4.49 10.98
C ILE A 95 -7.20 5.30 11.99
N THR A 96 -8.52 5.13 11.97
CA THR A 96 -9.42 5.89 12.81
C THR A 96 -10.45 4.98 13.45
N GLU A 97 -10.66 5.14 14.75
CA GLU A 97 -11.72 4.40 15.44
C GLU A 97 -13.06 5.10 15.22
N LYS A 98 -14.08 4.32 14.81
CA LYS A 98 -15.41 4.86 14.53
C LYS A 98 -16.48 3.91 15.06
N GLY A 99 -17.14 4.32 16.14
CA GLY A 99 -18.28 3.60 16.66
C GLY A 99 -18.03 2.14 16.98
N GLY A 100 -16.88 1.83 17.55
CA GLY A 100 -16.55 0.45 17.90
C GLY A 100 -15.89 -0.33 16.78
N GLN A 101 -15.75 0.29 15.60
CA GLN A 101 -15.04 -0.29 14.47
C GLN A 101 -13.80 0.53 14.15
N THR A 102 -12.94 0.00 13.30
CA THR A 102 -11.74 0.69 12.85
C THR A 102 -11.85 0.96 11.36
N GLU A 103 -11.68 2.23 10.97
CA GLU A 103 -11.59 2.60 9.56
C GLU A 103 -10.14 2.66 9.14
N VAL A 104 -9.81 2.02 8.03
CA VAL A 104 -8.49 2.13 7.40
C VAL A 104 -8.69 2.84 6.07
N ARG A 105 -8.02 3.98 5.91
CA ARG A 105 -8.06 4.76 4.67
C ARG A 105 -6.69 4.74 4.01
N PHE A 106 -6.67 4.35 2.76
CA PHE A 106 -5.46 4.35 1.92
C PHE A 106 -5.55 5.50 0.93
N THR A 107 -4.46 6.25 0.77
CA THR A 107 -4.37 7.32 -0.24
C THR A 107 -2.99 7.29 -0.86
N GLN A 108 -2.93 7.37 -2.20
CA GLN A 108 -1.66 7.61 -2.87
C GLN A 108 -1.67 9.02 -3.42
N LEU A 109 -0.89 9.91 -2.78
CA LEU A 109 -0.78 11.31 -3.20
C LEU A 109 -0.01 11.37 -4.51
N GLY A 110 -0.64 11.94 -5.52
CA GLY A 110 -0.07 12.02 -6.87
C GLY A 110 -0.67 11.02 -7.85
N LEU A 111 -1.40 10.00 -7.36
CA LEU A 111 -2.09 9.08 -8.25
C LEU A 111 -3.44 9.68 -8.60
N VAL A 112 -3.46 10.46 -9.67
CA VAL A 112 -4.63 11.22 -10.12
C VAL A 112 -5.03 10.77 -11.51
N PRO A 113 -6.28 11.06 -11.96
CA PRO A 113 -6.75 10.58 -13.26
C PRO A 113 -5.89 10.99 -14.46
N GLN A 114 -5.07 12.03 -14.31
CA GLN A 114 -4.24 12.55 -15.39
C GLN A 114 -2.95 11.75 -15.60
N VAL A 115 -2.54 10.90 -14.64
CA VAL A 115 -1.31 10.13 -14.82
C VAL A 115 -1.60 8.81 -15.52
N GLU A 116 -0.60 8.30 -16.26
CA GLU A 116 -0.77 7.11 -17.10
C GLU A 116 -1.22 5.88 -16.32
N CYS A 117 -0.64 5.68 -15.14
CA CYS A 117 -0.91 4.48 -14.35
C CYS A 117 -2.28 4.49 -13.67
N PHE A 118 -2.99 5.61 -13.68
CA PHE A 118 -4.15 5.78 -12.78
C PHE A 118 -5.12 4.60 -12.82
N LYS A 119 -5.56 4.21 -13.99
CA LYS A 119 -6.57 3.15 -14.11
C LYS A 119 -6.05 1.81 -13.59
N ASP A 120 -4.88 1.40 -14.07
CA ASP A 120 -4.32 0.11 -13.68
C ASP A 120 -3.87 0.10 -12.22
N CYS A 121 -3.24 1.18 -11.78
CA CYS A 121 -2.74 1.26 -10.41
C CYS A 121 -3.87 1.37 -9.40
N SER A 122 -4.91 2.17 -9.71
CA SER A 122 -6.05 2.28 -8.80
C SER A 122 -6.83 0.97 -8.71
N ASN A 123 -6.98 0.25 -9.81
CA ASN A 123 -7.63 -1.06 -9.78
C ASN A 123 -6.83 -2.06 -8.95
N ALA A 124 -5.50 -2.07 -9.11
CA ALA A 124 -4.65 -2.95 -8.33
C ALA A 124 -4.75 -2.63 -6.84
N TRP A 125 -4.67 -1.34 -6.49
CA TRP A 125 -4.79 -0.92 -5.08
C TRP A 125 -6.15 -1.30 -4.50
N SER A 126 -7.22 -1.11 -5.27
CA SER A 126 -8.55 -1.50 -4.79
C SER A 126 -8.60 -2.95 -4.37
N GLY A 127 -7.99 -3.84 -5.15
CA GLY A 127 -7.92 -5.25 -4.82
C GLY A 127 -7.05 -5.53 -3.59
N TYR A 128 -5.84 -4.98 -3.57
CA TYR A 128 -4.93 -5.23 -2.45
C TYR A 128 -5.46 -4.65 -1.14
N ILE A 129 -6.06 -3.48 -1.18
CA ILE A 129 -6.54 -2.82 0.04
C ILE A 129 -7.88 -3.40 0.49
N ASN A 130 -8.88 -3.45 -0.40
CA ASN A 130 -10.23 -3.81 -0.01
C ASN A 130 -10.45 -5.32 0.15
N ASN A 131 -9.60 -6.13 -0.46
CA ASN A 131 -9.68 -7.58 -0.32
C ASN A 131 -8.53 -8.12 0.53
N SER A 132 -7.29 -7.98 0.05
CA SER A 132 -6.16 -8.62 0.70
C SER A 132 -5.87 -8.06 2.10
N LEU A 133 -5.68 -6.74 2.22
CA LEU A 133 -5.39 -6.13 3.52
C LEU A 133 -6.57 -6.26 4.47
N LYS A 134 -7.78 -5.98 3.98
CA LYS A 134 -8.97 -6.12 4.81
C LYS A 134 -9.12 -7.53 5.36
N ASN A 135 -8.89 -8.54 4.51
CA ASN A 135 -8.98 -9.93 4.95
C ASN A 135 -7.88 -10.28 5.94
N LEU A 136 -6.68 -9.75 5.74
CA LEU A 136 -5.59 -9.98 6.69
C LEU A 136 -5.97 -9.47 8.08
N ILE A 137 -6.55 -8.27 8.15
CA ILE A 137 -6.99 -7.70 9.43
C ILE A 137 -8.13 -8.52 10.02
N ALA A 138 -9.14 -8.82 9.20
CA ALA A 138 -10.38 -9.43 9.70
C ALA A 138 -10.24 -10.92 10.00
N THR A 139 -9.37 -11.63 9.28
CA THR A 139 -9.29 -13.09 9.40
C THR A 139 -7.90 -13.62 9.71
N GLY A 140 -6.88 -12.77 9.66
CA GLY A 140 -5.49 -13.17 9.84
C GLY A 140 -4.81 -13.67 8.58
N LYS A 141 -5.50 -13.63 7.42
CA LYS A 141 -4.95 -14.15 6.17
C LYS A 141 -5.29 -13.20 5.02
N GLY A 142 -4.24 -12.67 4.37
CA GLY A 142 -4.40 -11.85 3.18
C GLY A 142 -4.20 -12.65 1.90
N ASN A 143 -4.15 -11.94 0.78
CA ASN A 143 -3.93 -12.54 -0.55
C ASN A 143 -2.82 -11.78 -1.29
N PRO A 144 -1.58 -11.84 -0.79
CA PRO A 144 -0.48 -11.15 -1.49
C PRO A 144 -0.14 -11.90 -2.77
N THR A 145 0.55 -11.20 -3.68
CA THR A 145 1.17 -11.89 -4.82
C THR A 145 2.27 -12.77 -4.26
N THR A 146 2.21 -14.06 -4.54
CA THR A 146 3.13 -15.03 -3.92
C THR A 146 4.42 -15.17 -4.71
N VAL A 147 5.47 -15.67 -4.03
CA VAL A 147 6.73 -15.99 -4.70
C VAL A 147 6.50 -16.99 -5.83
N ALA A 148 5.63 -17.97 -5.62
CA ALA A 148 5.30 -18.94 -6.65
C ALA A 148 4.74 -18.29 -7.92
N GLU A 149 3.88 -17.26 -7.75
CA GLU A 149 3.34 -16.52 -8.89
C GLU A 149 4.42 -15.70 -9.59
N LEU A 150 5.33 -15.10 -8.83
CA LEU A 150 6.37 -14.24 -9.39
C LEU A 150 7.43 -15.01 -10.17
N THR A 151 7.55 -16.32 -9.94
CA THR A 151 8.56 -17.15 -10.60
C THR A 151 8.02 -17.92 -11.80
N LYS A 152 6.77 -17.71 -12.17
CA LYS A 152 6.20 -18.38 -13.35
C LYS A 152 6.68 -17.79 -14.64
#